data_fd5634505ff8561ea1b355c81ea0ae92
#
_entry.id   fd5634505ff8561ea1b355c81ea0ae92
#
_cell.length_a   1.000
_cell.length_b   1.000
_cell.length_c   1.000
_cell.angle_alpha   90.00
_cell.angle_beta   90.00
_cell.angle_gamma   90.00
#
_symmetry.space_group_name_H-M   'P 1'
#
loop_
_entity.id
_entity.type
_entity.pdbx_description
1 polymer ?
#
loop_
_entity_poly.entity_id
_entity_poly.type
_entity_poly.pdbx_seq_one_letter_code
_entity_poly.pdbx_strand_id
1 'polypeptide(L)'
;MLIKVVSDLSEQFVTQKSIKETILRGIRTALLEQGSATKVELSNTLEISFPTISKFIENMKQDGEVTLVGLDDSSGGRRAKRYAYNPEYMLGLAIFLEKNETNYTIFNCLGEVKEQGSTSSVLIDTGINLLSKHIESLIATFPKISSISIGVPGSVDNGRIFYIPGYEKFQNFNLKSHLEDLFSIPVVIENDMNAAVLGYYKSTGNNDNSSLVYLYSGQNGPGAGIMINGDVVRGSTFFSGEISFVPQYDNKNFLQALRSGDEVNDANNPEKYNIDAITRLIATCIAIINPHAFIFCDDEVNQFVIDQIVKTCPQYIPVEHIPKITVSDWKEDYLYGLKSLGLDLMIIRASKEI
;
A
#
# COMPACT_ATOMS: atom_id res chain seq x y z
N MET A 1 13.47 23.97 -28.88
CA MET A 1 12.39 23.73 -29.86
C MET A 1 11.87 22.26 -29.81
N LEU A 2 12.56 21.34 -29.16
CA LEU A 2 12.13 19.93 -29.00
C LEU A 2 11.25 19.65 -27.77
N ILE A 3 11.22 20.50 -26.78
CA ILE A 3 10.42 20.34 -25.53
C ILE A 3 8.94 20.71 -25.75
N LYS A 4 8.63 21.53 -26.76
CA LYS A 4 7.25 21.96 -27.06
C LYS A 4 6.46 20.96 -27.93
N VAL A 5 7.13 20.01 -28.59
CA VAL A 5 6.48 19.00 -29.45
C VAL A 5 6.01 17.79 -28.65
N VAL A 6 6.59 17.54 -27.45
CA VAL A 6 6.18 16.40 -26.61
C VAL A 6 4.95 16.72 -25.75
N SER A 7 4.72 18.00 -25.40
CA SER A 7 3.50 18.42 -24.68
C SER A 7 2.24 18.40 -25.54
N ASP A 8 2.38 18.67 -26.85
CA ASP A 8 1.23 18.73 -27.78
C ASP A 8 0.74 17.34 -28.28
N LEU A 9 1.53 16.27 -28.06
CA LEU A 9 1.14 14.89 -28.43
C LEU A 9 0.37 14.16 -27.33
N SER A 10 0.40 14.63 -26.08
CA SER A 10 -0.36 14.04 -24.98
C SER A 10 -1.80 14.54 -24.87
N GLU A 11 -2.16 15.65 -25.50
CA GLU A 11 -3.51 16.24 -25.45
C GLU A 11 -4.50 15.70 -26.51
N GLN A 12 -4.06 14.92 -27.49
CA GLN A 12 -4.90 14.58 -28.65
C GLN A 12 -5.65 13.23 -28.62
N PHE A 13 -5.56 12.42 -27.54
CA PHE A 13 -6.34 11.17 -27.45
C PHE A 13 -7.05 10.96 -26.12
N VAL A 14 -7.79 11.96 -25.63
CA VAL A 14 -8.80 11.72 -24.61
C VAL A 14 -10.01 11.09 -25.29
N THR A 15 -10.08 9.75 -25.26
CA THR A 15 -11.24 9.03 -25.81
C THR A 15 -12.47 9.30 -24.95
N GLN A 16 -13.70 9.20 -25.51
CA GLN A 16 -14.94 9.27 -24.72
C GLN A 16 -14.94 8.28 -23.55
N LYS A 17 -14.28 7.13 -23.69
CA LYS A 17 -14.09 6.13 -22.65
C LYS A 17 -13.26 6.69 -21.49
N SER A 18 -12.16 7.35 -21.78
CA SER A 18 -11.27 7.94 -20.77
C SER A 18 -11.95 9.09 -20.00
N ILE A 19 -12.80 9.91 -20.67
CA ILE A 19 -13.60 10.95 -20.01
C ILE A 19 -14.62 10.32 -19.06
N LYS A 20 -15.33 9.27 -19.51
CA LYS A 20 -16.32 8.56 -18.69
C LYS A 20 -15.64 7.97 -17.42
N GLU A 21 -14.49 7.35 -17.58
CA GLU A 21 -13.71 6.78 -16.47
C GLU A 21 -13.26 7.85 -15.47
N THR A 22 -12.78 8.98 -15.96
CA THR A 22 -12.37 10.12 -15.10
C THR A 22 -13.55 10.68 -14.29
N ILE A 23 -14.73 10.84 -14.91
CA ILE A 23 -15.94 11.32 -14.22
C ILE A 23 -16.37 10.32 -13.15
N LEU A 24 -16.44 9.02 -13.47
CA LEU A 24 -16.81 7.97 -12.52
C LEU A 24 -15.84 7.93 -11.34
N ARG A 25 -14.54 7.99 -11.61
CA ARG A 25 -13.51 8.06 -10.58
C ARG A 25 -13.74 9.25 -9.66
N GLY A 26 -13.96 10.45 -10.22
CA GLY A 26 -14.23 11.65 -9.42
C GLY A 26 -15.46 11.52 -8.53
N ILE A 27 -16.58 10.99 -9.06
CA ILE A 27 -17.82 10.79 -8.30
C ILE A 27 -17.60 9.76 -7.17
N ARG A 28 -16.92 8.64 -7.45
CA ARG A 28 -16.60 7.61 -6.45
C ARG A 28 -15.75 8.18 -5.32
N THR A 29 -14.66 8.86 -5.67
CA THR A 29 -13.76 9.51 -4.70
C THR A 29 -14.54 10.50 -3.83
N ALA A 30 -15.30 11.41 -4.42
CA ALA A 30 -16.06 12.41 -3.69
C ALA A 30 -17.09 11.78 -2.74
N LEU A 31 -17.81 10.73 -3.17
CA LEU A 31 -18.80 10.05 -2.33
C LEU A 31 -18.13 9.25 -1.18
N LEU A 32 -16.97 8.64 -1.42
CA LEU A 32 -16.22 7.91 -0.40
C LEU A 32 -15.63 8.85 0.66
N GLU A 33 -15.08 9.99 0.23
CA GLU A 33 -14.49 11.00 1.14
C GLU A 33 -15.54 11.76 1.95
N GLN A 34 -16.65 12.15 1.33
CA GLN A 34 -17.71 12.93 1.97
C GLN A 34 -18.77 12.06 2.69
N GLY A 35 -18.72 10.74 2.50
CA GLY A 35 -19.74 9.81 2.99
C GLY A 35 -21.06 9.88 2.23
N SER A 36 -21.52 11.06 1.87
CA SER A 36 -22.71 11.29 1.03
C SER A 36 -22.71 12.69 0.42
N ALA A 37 -23.33 12.82 -0.76
CA ALA A 37 -23.45 14.12 -1.45
C ALA A 37 -24.75 14.22 -2.25
N THR A 38 -25.19 15.46 -2.50
CA THR A 38 -26.22 15.78 -3.48
C THR A 38 -25.60 15.90 -4.88
N LYS A 39 -26.43 15.84 -5.93
CA LYS A 39 -25.97 16.07 -7.31
C LYS A 39 -25.39 17.47 -7.53
N VAL A 40 -25.87 18.46 -6.78
CA VAL A 40 -25.37 19.84 -6.85
C VAL A 40 -24.00 19.94 -6.22
N GLU A 41 -23.81 19.37 -5.03
CA GLU A 41 -22.50 19.31 -4.36
C GLU A 41 -21.46 18.62 -5.26
N LEU A 42 -21.79 17.45 -5.82
CA LEU A 42 -20.89 16.74 -6.75
C LEU A 42 -20.57 17.58 -8.00
N SER A 43 -21.56 18.27 -8.56
CA SER A 43 -21.36 19.16 -9.71
C SER A 43 -20.37 20.29 -9.38
N ASN A 44 -20.50 20.89 -8.20
CA ASN A 44 -19.61 21.96 -7.76
C ASN A 44 -18.20 21.44 -7.40
N THR A 45 -18.11 20.35 -6.65
CA THR A 45 -16.82 19.77 -6.21
C THR A 45 -15.98 19.30 -7.40
N LEU A 46 -16.63 18.70 -8.41
CA LEU A 46 -15.92 18.13 -9.56
C LEU A 46 -15.83 19.10 -10.76
N GLU A 47 -16.44 20.27 -10.66
CA GLU A 47 -16.54 21.26 -11.75
C GLU A 47 -17.15 20.66 -13.03
N ILE A 48 -18.09 19.72 -12.87
CA ILE A 48 -18.79 19.03 -13.96
C ILE A 48 -20.26 19.49 -14.01
N SER A 49 -20.81 19.66 -15.22
CA SER A 49 -22.17 20.13 -15.36
C SER A 49 -23.21 19.24 -14.64
N PHE A 50 -24.20 19.87 -14.01
CA PHE A 50 -25.30 19.17 -13.31
C PHE A 50 -26.01 18.10 -14.18
N PRO A 51 -26.34 18.33 -15.48
CA PRO A 51 -26.93 17.28 -16.32
C PRO A 51 -26.02 16.06 -16.46
N THR A 52 -24.71 16.27 -16.57
CA THR A 52 -23.71 15.17 -16.65
C THR A 52 -23.69 14.38 -15.36
N ILE A 53 -23.49 15.04 -14.21
CA ILE A 53 -23.52 14.38 -12.89
C ILE A 53 -24.85 13.64 -12.68
N SER A 54 -25.98 14.30 -13.06
CA SER A 54 -27.30 13.67 -12.90
C SER A 54 -27.41 12.35 -13.68
N LYS A 55 -26.92 12.32 -14.91
CA LYS A 55 -26.92 11.10 -15.74
C LYS A 55 -26.06 9.99 -15.11
N PHE A 56 -24.84 10.32 -14.65
CA PHE A 56 -23.95 9.34 -14.01
C PHE A 56 -24.55 8.78 -12.72
N ILE A 57 -25.07 9.61 -11.84
CA ILE A 57 -25.70 9.19 -10.57
C ILE A 57 -26.93 8.31 -10.83
N GLU A 58 -27.77 8.60 -11.82
CA GLU A 58 -28.91 7.73 -12.14
C GLU A 58 -28.43 6.35 -12.65
N ASN A 59 -27.41 6.29 -13.49
CA ASN A 59 -26.84 5.01 -13.93
C ASN A 59 -26.25 4.23 -12.75
N MET A 60 -25.38 4.86 -11.95
CA MET A 60 -24.78 4.24 -10.76
C MET A 60 -25.83 3.74 -9.78
N LYS A 61 -26.98 4.46 -9.66
CA LYS A 61 -28.11 4.02 -8.84
C LYS A 61 -28.82 2.80 -9.42
N GLN A 62 -29.03 2.76 -10.75
CA GLN A 62 -29.62 1.59 -11.43
C GLN A 62 -28.75 0.35 -11.27
N ASP A 63 -27.42 0.52 -11.30
CA ASP A 63 -26.44 -0.55 -11.12
C ASP A 63 -26.29 -0.95 -9.63
N GLY A 64 -26.90 -0.22 -8.69
CA GLY A 64 -26.78 -0.45 -7.26
C GLY A 64 -25.46 0.04 -6.65
N GLU A 65 -24.65 0.80 -7.41
CA GLU A 65 -23.37 1.34 -6.98
C GLU A 65 -23.56 2.51 -6.00
N VAL A 66 -24.63 3.29 -6.14
CA VAL A 66 -25.00 4.34 -5.19
C VAL A 66 -26.42 4.16 -4.66
N THR A 67 -26.64 4.56 -3.41
CA THR A 67 -27.94 4.48 -2.73
C THR A 67 -28.43 5.86 -2.34
N LEU A 68 -29.76 6.04 -2.31
CA LEU A 68 -30.39 7.25 -1.79
C LEU A 68 -30.43 7.13 -0.26
N VAL A 69 -29.75 8.03 0.45
CA VAL A 69 -29.62 7.98 1.92
C VAL A 69 -30.44 9.05 2.64
N GLY A 70 -31.02 10.01 1.92
CA GLY A 70 -31.83 11.06 2.53
C GLY A 70 -32.20 12.20 1.60
N LEU A 71 -32.79 13.22 2.22
CA LEU A 71 -33.09 14.51 1.60
C LEU A 71 -32.40 15.58 2.43
N ASP A 72 -31.79 16.54 1.80
CA ASP A 72 -31.22 17.72 2.47
C ASP A 72 -32.29 18.54 3.19
N ASP A 73 -31.86 19.34 4.17
CA ASP A 73 -32.70 20.31 4.83
C ASP A 73 -33.17 21.38 3.82
N SER A 74 -34.43 21.73 3.93
CA SER A 74 -35.05 22.69 2.97
C SER A 74 -34.64 24.13 3.31
N SER A 75 -33.98 24.79 2.37
CA SER A 75 -33.75 26.25 2.39
C SER A 75 -34.82 27.05 1.63
N GLY A 76 -36.07 26.52 1.55
CA GLY A 76 -37.20 27.20 0.88
C GLY A 76 -37.56 26.65 -0.51
N GLY A 77 -36.95 25.51 -0.93
CA GLY A 77 -37.22 24.83 -2.21
C GLY A 77 -37.49 23.33 -2.06
N ARG A 78 -37.57 22.61 -3.18
CA ARG A 78 -37.64 21.13 -3.17
C ARG A 78 -36.39 20.57 -2.58
N ARG A 79 -36.52 19.74 -1.52
CA ARG A 79 -35.39 19.08 -0.84
C ARG A 79 -34.54 18.27 -1.84
N ALA A 80 -33.22 18.51 -1.85
CA ALA A 80 -32.29 17.79 -2.70
C ALA A 80 -32.10 16.35 -2.20
N LYS A 81 -32.02 15.41 -3.14
CA LYS A 81 -31.72 14.02 -2.83
C LYS A 81 -30.24 13.83 -2.55
N ARG A 82 -29.89 13.12 -1.46
CA ARG A 82 -28.55 12.82 -1.03
C ARG A 82 -28.22 11.37 -1.34
N TYR A 83 -27.06 11.13 -1.93
CA TYR A 83 -26.58 9.82 -2.36
C TYR A 83 -25.31 9.45 -1.62
N ALA A 84 -25.17 8.17 -1.27
CA ALA A 84 -23.95 7.59 -0.74
C ALA A 84 -23.48 6.44 -1.62
N TYR A 85 -22.18 6.18 -1.61
CA TYR A 85 -21.61 5.00 -2.25
C TYR A 85 -22.08 3.74 -1.52
N ASN A 86 -22.42 2.68 -2.26
CA ASN A 86 -22.76 1.38 -1.67
C ASN A 86 -21.47 0.61 -1.34
N PRO A 87 -21.08 0.49 -0.07
CA PRO A 87 -19.83 -0.18 0.29
C PRO A 87 -19.73 -1.63 -0.18
N GLU A 88 -20.88 -2.31 -0.30
CA GLU A 88 -20.98 -3.73 -0.70
C GLU A 88 -21.15 -3.91 -2.21
N TYR A 89 -20.96 -2.87 -3.00
CA TYR A 89 -21.07 -2.95 -4.46
C TYR A 89 -19.93 -3.76 -5.07
N MET A 90 -18.71 -3.52 -4.62
CA MET A 90 -17.50 -4.24 -5.00
C MET A 90 -16.75 -4.67 -3.73
N LEU A 91 -15.97 -5.75 -3.85
CA LEU A 91 -15.07 -6.22 -2.81
C LEU A 91 -13.64 -6.23 -3.32
N GLY A 92 -12.69 -6.01 -2.43
CA GLY A 92 -11.27 -6.20 -2.68
C GLY A 92 -10.76 -7.45 -1.97
N LEU A 93 -9.73 -8.06 -2.54
CA LEU A 93 -8.98 -9.16 -1.96
C LEU A 93 -7.55 -8.73 -1.73
N ALA A 94 -7.13 -8.63 -0.46
CA ALA A 94 -5.72 -8.45 -0.08
C ALA A 94 -5.13 -9.81 0.32
N ILE A 95 -3.97 -10.14 -0.22
CA ILE A 95 -3.21 -11.34 0.12
C ILE A 95 -1.80 -10.93 0.48
N PHE A 96 -1.26 -11.43 1.59
CA PHE A 96 0.14 -11.28 1.88
C PHE A 96 0.82 -12.62 2.07
N LEU A 97 1.95 -12.77 1.38
CA LEU A 97 2.71 -14.00 1.31
C LEU A 97 3.82 -13.94 2.37
N GLU A 98 3.72 -14.83 3.36
CA GLU A 98 4.75 -15.01 4.36
C GLU A 98 5.42 -16.39 4.22
N LYS A 99 6.56 -16.56 4.84
CA LYS A 99 7.34 -17.80 4.79
C LYS A 99 6.54 -19.02 5.25
N ASN A 100 5.75 -18.87 6.30
CA ASN A 100 5.07 -19.98 6.98
C ASN A 100 3.59 -20.07 6.61
N GLU A 101 2.98 -18.98 6.17
CA GLU A 101 1.56 -18.89 5.87
C GLU A 101 1.26 -17.90 4.73
N THR A 102 0.10 -18.03 4.15
CA THR A 102 -0.48 -17.07 3.23
C THR A 102 -1.76 -16.55 3.85
N ASN A 103 -1.79 -15.27 4.09
CA ASN A 103 -2.94 -14.60 4.71
C ASN A 103 -3.78 -13.90 3.64
N TYR A 104 -5.12 -13.89 3.84
CA TYR A 104 -6.03 -13.18 2.96
C TYR A 104 -7.05 -12.36 3.76
N THR A 105 -7.50 -11.28 3.17
CA THR A 105 -8.55 -10.42 3.72
C THR A 105 -9.45 -9.95 2.58
N ILE A 106 -10.76 -10.19 2.72
CA ILE A 106 -11.80 -9.63 1.87
C ILE A 106 -12.29 -8.35 2.52
N PHE A 107 -12.37 -7.27 1.78
CA PHE A 107 -12.81 -5.96 2.28
C PHE A 107 -13.76 -5.28 1.29
N ASN A 108 -14.61 -4.38 1.79
CA ASN A 108 -15.54 -3.61 0.97
C ASN A 108 -14.93 -2.28 0.49
N CYS A 109 -15.71 -1.46 -0.23
CA CYS A 109 -15.25 -0.18 -0.78
C CYS A 109 -14.87 0.87 0.27
N LEU A 110 -15.19 0.68 1.55
CA LEU A 110 -14.75 1.53 2.66
C LEU A 110 -13.51 0.95 3.38
N GLY A 111 -12.98 -0.17 2.90
CA GLY A 111 -11.86 -0.86 3.55
C GLY A 111 -12.25 -1.68 4.79
N GLU A 112 -13.57 -1.83 5.06
CA GLU A 112 -14.06 -2.65 6.17
C GLU A 112 -13.88 -4.13 5.84
N VAL A 113 -13.33 -4.88 6.79
CA VAL A 113 -13.07 -6.31 6.65
C VAL A 113 -14.38 -7.09 6.68
N LYS A 114 -14.58 -7.95 5.68
CA LYS A 114 -15.75 -8.85 5.56
C LYS A 114 -15.40 -10.28 5.93
N GLU A 115 -14.20 -10.72 5.58
CA GLU A 115 -13.68 -12.06 5.83
C GLU A 115 -12.16 -11.98 5.90
N GLN A 116 -11.55 -12.80 6.73
CA GLN A 116 -10.10 -12.98 6.78
C GLN A 116 -9.74 -14.40 7.17
N GLY A 117 -8.60 -14.86 6.71
CA GLY A 117 -8.10 -16.17 7.04
C GLY A 117 -6.69 -16.40 6.57
N SER A 118 -6.17 -17.60 6.87
CA SER A 118 -4.85 -18.02 6.46
C SER A 118 -4.87 -19.44 5.89
N THR A 119 -3.88 -19.72 5.06
CA THR A 119 -3.60 -21.04 4.53
C THR A 119 -2.10 -21.34 4.65
N SER A 120 -1.72 -22.59 4.39
CA SER A 120 -0.30 -22.93 4.27
C SER A 120 0.39 -22.04 3.26
N SER A 121 1.67 -21.71 3.53
CA SER A 121 2.44 -20.85 2.65
C SER A 121 2.45 -21.33 1.21
N VAL A 122 2.14 -20.44 0.29
CA VAL A 122 2.25 -20.69 -1.15
C VAL A 122 3.67 -20.47 -1.69
N LEU A 123 4.57 -19.94 -0.88
CA LEU A 123 5.97 -19.72 -1.26
C LEU A 123 6.79 -21.01 -1.39
N ILE A 124 6.21 -22.15 -1.01
CA ILE A 124 6.82 -23.48 -1.16
C ILE A 124 6.62 -24.07 -2.57
N ASP A 125 7.04 -25.29 -2.81
CA ASP A 125 7.26 -25.95 -4.12
C ASP A 125 6.16 -25.88 -5.20
N THR A 126 4.88 -25.73 -4.84
CA THR A 126 3.77 -25.68 -5.79
C THR A 126 3.10 -24.32 -5.89
N GLY A 127 3.77 -23.29 -5.39
CA GLY A 127 3.27 -22.00 -4.99
C GLY A 127 2.30 -21.28 -5.91
N ILE A 128 2.68 -21.03 -7.17
CA ILE A 128 1.85 -20.22 -8.09
C ILE A 128 0.51 -20.89 -8.40
N ASN A 129 0.51 -22.20 -8.65
CA ASN A 129 -0.71 -22.95 -8.92
C ASN A 129 -1.61 -23.04 -7.68
N LEU A 130 -1.02 -23.19 -6.50
CA LEU A 130 -1.76 -23.22 -5.24
C LEU A 130 -2.38 -21.85 -4.93
N LEU A 131 -1.63 -20.78 -5.14
CA LEU A 131 -2.13 -19.41 -5.00
C LEU A 131 -3.32 -19.15 -5.95
N SER A 132 -3.18 -19.53 -7.24
CA SER A 132 -4.24 -19.36 -8.22
C SER A 132 -5.52 -20.12 -7.84
N LYS A 133 -5.41 -21.37 -7.39
CA LYS A 133 -6.56 -22.17 -6.91
C LYS A 133 -7.20 -21.55 -5.67
N HIS A 134 -6.41 -21.03 -4.75
CA HIS A 134 -6.93 -20.37 -3.56
C HIS A 134 -7.71 -19.11 -3.92
N ILE A 135 -7.16 -18.27 -4.80
CA ILE A 135 -7.85 -17.07 -5.32
C ILE A 135 -9.15 -17.47 -6.05
N GLU A 136 -9.11 -18.49 -6.89
CA GLU A 136 -10.31 -19.01 -7.58
C GLU A 136 -11.41 -19.40 -6.61
N SER A 137 -11.08 -20.11 -5.55
CA SER A 137 -12.04 -20.50 -4.48
C SER A 137 -12.63 -19.28 -3.77
N LEU A 138 -11.81 -18.25 -3.48
CA LEU A 138 -12.29 -17.01 -2.87
C LEU A 138 -13.22 -16.23 -3.80
N ILE A 139 -12.89 -16.14 -5.10
CA ILE A 139 -13.74 -15.50 -6.11
C ILE A 139 -15.07 -16.23 -6.26
N ALA A 140 -15.06 -17.57 -6.23
CA ALA A 140 -16.29 -18.37 -6.28
C ALA A 140 -17.20 -18.11 -5.06
N THR A 141 -16.61 -17.91 -3.87
CA THR A 141 -17.34 -17.60 -2.63
C THR A 141 -17.79 -16.15 -2.59
N PHE A 142 -16.95 -15.21 -3.07
CA PHE A 142 -17.18 -13.78 -3.08
C PHE A 142 -17.14 -13.21 -4.51
N PRO A 143 -18.21 -13.42 -5.31
CA PRO A 143 -18.21 -13.07 -6.75
C PRO A 143 -18.15 -11.56 -7.04
N LYS A 144 -18.23 -10.72 -6.00
CA LYS A 144 -18.07 -9.27 -6.12
C LYS A 144 -16.61 -8.81 -6.01
N ILE A 145 -15.63 -9.72 -5.83
CA ILE A 145 -14.22 -9.37 -5.84
C ILE A 145 -13.89 -8.72 -7.18
N SER A 146 -13.39 -7.50 -7.12
CA SER A 146 -13.15 -6.64 -8.28
C SER A 146 -11.75 -6.04 -8.31
N SER A 147 -10.95 -6.28 -7.28
CA SER A 147 -9.52 -5.97 -7.23
C SER A 147 -8.78 -7.00 -6.38
N ILE A 148 -7.52 -7.26 -6.73
CA ILE A 148 -6.63 -8.13 -5.97
C ILE A 148 -5.33 -7.37 -5.71
N SER A 149 -4.94 -7.27 -4.44
CA SER A 149 -3.66 -6.72 -4.01
C SER A 149 -2.86 -7.80 -3.30
N ILE A 150 -1.61 -8.02 -3.74
CA ILE A 150 -0.75 -9.07 -3.18
C ILE A 150 0.56 -8.45 -2.74
N GLY A 151 0.90 -8.68 -1.48
CA GLY A 151 2.19 -8.33 -0.92
C GLY A 151 3.15 -9.51 -0.95
N VAL A 152 4.39 -9.25 -1.32
CA VAL A 152 5.45 -10.26 -1.44
C VAL A 152 6.72 -9.82 -0.72
N PRO A 153 7.44 -10.75 -0.05
CA PRO A 153 8.72 -10.44 0.61
C PRO A 153 9.85 -10.41 -0.41
N GLY A 154 9.81 -9.45 -1.33
CA GLY A 154 10.79 -9.35 -2.42
C GLY A 154 10.58 -8.13 -3.31
N SER A 155 11.49 -7.95 -4.25
CA SER A 155 11.48 -6.80 -5.16
C SER A 155 10.55 -7.00 -6.34
N VAL A 156 9.70 -6.00 -6.61
CA VAL A 156 8.62 -6.06 -7.62
C VAL A 156 8.74 -4.92 -8.61
N ASP A 157 8.71 -5.26 -9.91
CA ASP A 157 8.62 -4.32 -11.03
C ASP A 157 7.31 -4.53 -11.80
N ASN A 158 6.37 -3.60 -11.70
CA ASN A 158 5.08 -3.64 -12.39
C ASN A 158 4.35 -4.99 -12.31
N GLY A 159 4.42 -5.63 -11.13
CA GLY A 159 3.79 -6.93 -10.87
C GLY A 159 4.63 -8.14 -11.25
N ARG A 160 5.84 -7.93 -11.77
CA ARG A 160 6.85 -8.98 -11.95
C ARG A 160 7.71 -9.04 -10.69
N ILE A 161 7.76 -10.21 -10.07
CA ILE A 161 8.67 -10.49 -8.96
C ILE A 161 10.01 -10.85 -9.57
N PHE A 162 10.99 -9.95 -9.51
CA PHE A 162 12.29 -10.23 -10.13
C PHE A 162 13.32 -10.76 -9.13
N TYR A 163 13.17 -10.48 -7.84
CA TYR A 163 13.99 -11.00 -6.77
C TYR A 163 13.14 -11.31 -5.53
N ILE A 164 13.28 -12.52 -5.01
CA ILE A 164 12.62 -12.95 -3.77
C ILE A 164 13.55 -13.94 -3.06
N PRO A 165 14.14 -13.60 -1.90
CA PRO A 165 15.12 -14.44 -1.23
C PRO A 165 14.52 -15.80 -0.84
N GLY A 166 15.17 -16.90 -1.28
CA GLY A 166 14.77 -18.25 -0.89
C GLY A 166 13.58 -18.87 -1.62
N TYR A 167 13.01 -18.18 -2.64
CA TYR A 167 11.81 -18.66 -3.35
C TYR A 167 11.98 -18.57 -4.87
N GLU A 168 12.88 -19.38 -5.43
CA GLU A 168 13.32 -19.32 -6.83
C GLU A 168 12.18 -19.45 -7.85
N LYS A 169 11.10 -20.18 -7.54
CA LYS A 169 9.97 -20.37 -8.48
C LYS A 169 9.14 -19.11 -8.73
N PHE A 170 9.19 -18.16 -7.83
CA PHE A 170 8.55 -16.86 -8.00
C PHE A 170 9.48 -15.84 -8.68
N GLN A 171 10.78 -16.17 -8.75
CA GLN A 171 11.77 -15.26 -9.32
C GLN A 171 11.58 -15.08 -10.81
N ASN A 172 11.63 -13.83 -11.27
CA ASN A 172 11.39 -13.43 -12.66
C ASN A 172 10.00 -13.78 -13.21
N PHE A 173 9.02 -14.04 -12.35
CA PHE A 173 7.65 -14.36 -12.72
C PHE A 173 6.75 -13.12 -12.72
N ASN A 174 6.00 -12.88 -13.82
CA ASN A 174 5.01 -11.82 -13.89
C ASN A 174 3.69 -12.30 -13.28
N LEU A 175 3.60 -12.20 -11.95
CA LEU A 175 2.43 -12.66 -11.18
C LEU A 175 1.18 -11.83 -11.51
N LYS A 176 1.33 -10.53 -11.73
CA LYS A 176 0.22 -9.65 -12.11
C LYS A 176 -0.43 -10.12 -13.39
N SER A 177 0.31 -10.19 -14.50
CA SER A 177 -0.25 -10.60 -15.79
C SER A 177 -0.86 -12.00 -15.73
N HIS A 178 -0.20 -12.95 -15.05
CA HIS A 178 -0.72 -14.30 -14.88
C HIS A 178 -2.11 -14.32 -14.22
N LEU A 179 -2.31 -13.56 -13.15
CA LEU A 179 -3.59 -13.53 -12.43
C LEU A 179 -4.65 -12.70 -13.16
N GLU A 180 -4.26 -11.60 -13.82
CA GLU A 180 -5.16 -10.79 -14.64
C GLU A 180 -5.69 -11.59 -15.85
N ASP A 181 -4.83 -12.40 -16.50
CA ASP A 181 -5.22 -13.29 -17.60
C ASP A 181 -6.18 -14.39 -17.13
N LEU A 182 -5.97 -14.96 -15.92
CA LEU A 182 -6.82 -16.01 -15.38
C LEU A 182 -8.19 -15.50 -14.94
N PHE A 183 -8.24 -14.36 -14.25
CA PHE A 183 -9.44 -13.94 -13.54
C PHE A 183 -10.12 -12.71 -14.15
N SER A 184 -9.49 -12.03 -15.08
CA SER A 184 -9.98 -10.75 -15.65
C SER A 184 -10.31 -9.71 -14.56
N ILE A 185 -9.57 -9.74 -13.45
CA ILE A 185 -9.66 -8.82 -12.32
C ILE A 185 -8.34 -8.05 -12.24
N PRO A 186 -8.36 -6.71 -12.09
CA PRO A 186 -7.13 -5.94 -11.93
C PRO A 186 -6.36 -6.35 -10.69
N VAL A 187 -5.04 -6.49 -10.85
CA VAL A 187 -4.11 -6.98 -9.82
C VAL A 187 -3.00 -5.96 -9.59
N VAL A 188 -2.66 -5.72 -8.34
CA VAL A 188 -1.44 -5.03 -7.92
C VAL A 188 -0.58 -5.96 -7.07
N ILE A 189 0.71 -6.02 -7.39
CA ILE A 189 1.71 -6.73 -6.59
C ILE A 189 2.64 -5.68 -6.01
N GLU A 190 2.89 -5.73 -4.71
CA GLU A 190 3.77 -4.78 -4.04
C GLU A 190 4.75 -5.50 -3.11
N ASN A 191 5.91 -4.89 -2.89
CA ASN A 191 6.82 -5.32 -1.84
C ASN A 191 6.19 -5.10 -0.46
N ASP A 192 6.45 -6.01 0.48
CA ASP A 192 5.92 -6.00 1.85
C ASP A 192 6.20 -4.68 2.59
N MET A 193 7.45 -4.22 2.60
CA MET A 193 7.84 -3.00 3.30
C MET A 193 7.33 -1.73 2.62
N ASN A 194 7.22 -1.73 1.30
CA ASN A 194 6.58 -0.64 0.57
C ASN A 194 5.09 -0.53 0.93
N ALA A 195 4.41 -1.68 1.02
CA ALA A 195 3.01 -1.69 1.46
C ALA A 195 2.88 -1.26 2.93
N ALA A 196 3.78 -1.70 3.82
CA ALA A 196 3.76 -1.32 5.23
C ALA A 196 3.97 0.20 5.43
N VAL A 197 4.97 0.81 4.78
CA VAL A 197 5.17 2.27 4.89
C VAL A 197 4.00 3.06 4.32
N LEU A 198 3.38 2.58 3.23
CA LEU A 198 2.17 3.17 2.65
C LEU A 198 1.00 3.08 3.64
N GLY A 199 0.82 1.92 4.27
CA GLY A 199 -0.24 1.70 5.25
C GLY A 199 -0.10 2.59 6.48
N TYR A 200 1.09 2.65 7.06
CA TYR A 200 1.38 3.56 8.16
C TYR A 200 1.09 5.03 7.81
N TYR A 201 1.53 5.46 6.62
CA TYR A 201 1.27 6.82 6.15
C TYR A 201 -0.23 7.12 6.03
N LYS A 202 -1.00 6.21 5.43
CA LYS A 202 -2.43 6.37 5.21
C LYS A 202 -3.25 6.27 6.52
N SER A 203 -2.87 5.38 7.44
CA SER A 203 -3.60 5.14 8.71
C SER A 203 -3.41 6.26 9.72
N THR A 204 -2.22 6.87 9.76
CA THR A 204 -1.88 7.90 10.75
C THR A 204 -2.31 9.31 10.35
N GLY A 205 -2.89 9.50 9.16
CA GLY A 205 -3.34 10.81 8.69
C GLY A 205 -2.20 11.84 8.62
N ASN A 206 -0.97 11.38 8.35
CA ASN A 206 0.19 12.25 8.20
C ASN A 206 -0.07 13.31 7.12
N ASN A 207 0.45 14.51 7.34
CA ASN A 207 0.33 15.61 6.39
C ASN A 207 0.83 15.19 5.00
N ASP A 208 0.14 15.62 3.96
CA ASP A 208 0.61 15.53 2.60
C ASP A 208 2.08 15.97 2.55
N ASN A 209 2.97 15.15 1.98
CA ASN A 209 4.42 15.34 1.88
C ASN A 209 5.30 14.83 3.06
N SER A 210 4.83 13.94 3.93
CA SER A 210 5.71 13.31 4.91
C SER A 210 6.73 12.36 4.25
N SER A 211 7.99 12.41 4.74
CA SER A 211 9.03 11.43 4.40
C SER A 211 9.22 10.50 5.58
N LEU A 212 9.23 9.19 5.33
CA LEU A 212 9.22 8.14 6.34
C LEU A 212 10.20 7.04 5.98
N VAL A 213 10.77 6.38 6.99
CA VAL A 213 11.52 5.14 6.83
C VAL A 213 10.93 4.11 7.78
N TYR A 214 10.43 3.01 7.23
CA TYR A 214 9.87 1.89 7.99
C TYR A 214 10.83 0.72 7.94
N LEU A 215 11.37 0.30 9.08
CA LEU A 215 12.39 -0.74 9.20
C LEU A 215 11.78 -2.04 9.71
N TYR A 216 12.12 -3.14 9.04
CA TYR A 216 11.83 -4.50 9.42
C TYR A 216 13.11 -5.34 9.41
N SER A 217 13.40 -6.05 10.50
CA SER A 217 14.60 -6.89 10.62
C SER A 217 14.33 -8.37 10.29
N GLY A 218 13.10 -8.73 10.11
CA GLY A 218 12.41 -9.98 9.93
C GLY A 218 13.14 -11.23 9.41
N GLN A 219 12.36 -12.30 9.21
CA GLN A 219 12.87 -13.66 8.93
C GLN A 219 13.68 -13.79 7.63
N ASN A 220 13.46 -12.91 6.66
CA ASN A 220 14.14 -12.91 5.36
C ASN A 220 15.35 -11.95 5.31
N GLY A 221 15.69 -11.34 6.45
CA GLY A 221 16.71 -10.32 6.58
C GLY A 221 16.13 -8.90 6.64
N PRO A 222 16.94 -7.90 7.03
CA PRO A 222 16.47 -6.54 7.19
C PRO A 222 16.10 -5.89 5.86
N GLY A 223 14.92 -5.29 5.82
CA GLY A 223 14.38 -4.49 4.75
C GLY A 223 13.81 -3.16 5.24
N ALA A 224 13.56 -2.21 4.37
CA ALA A 224 12.91 -0.96 4.71
C ALA A 224 11.95 -0.49 3.63
N GLY A 225 10.79 0.02 4.05
CA GLY A 225 9.92 0.85 3.22
C GLY A 225 10.38 2.30 3.32
N ILE A 226 10.63 2.95 2.19
CA ILE A 226 11.07 4.35 2.14
C ILE A 226 9.99 5.16 1.45
N MET A 227 9.58 6.25 2.08
CA MET A 227 8.65 7.23 1.51
C MET A 227 9.30 8.61 1.52
N ILE A 228 9.19 9.34 0.42
CA ILE A 228 9.66 10.73 0.30
C ILE A 228 8.51 11.58 -0.23
N ASN A 229 8.14 12.62 0.54
CA ASN A 229 7.06 13.55 0.18
C ASN A 229 5.73 12.84 -0.16
N GLY A 230 5.38 11.80 0.59
CA GLY A 230 4.15 11.03 0.38
C GLY A 230 4.22 9.93 -0.68
N ASP A 231 5.33 9.83 -1.43
CA ASP A 231 5.53 8.83 -2.47
C ASP A 231 6.47 7.70 -2.01
N VAL A 232 6.08 6.45 -2.23
CA VAL A 232 6.91 5.28 -1.95
C VAL A 232 8.08 5.21 -2.95
N VAL A 233 9.30 5.15 -2.43
CA VAL A 233 10.54 5.12 -3.23
C VAL A 233 10.92 3.69 -3.57
N ARG A 234 10.79 3.33 -4.85
CA ARG A 234 11.17 2.00 -5.37
C ARG A 234 12.56 1.95 -5.99
N GLY A 235 13.10 3.12 -6.39
CA GLY A 235 14.37 3.23 -7.10
C GLY A 235 14.29 2.81 -8.57
N SER A 236 15.36 3.05 -9.33
CA SER A 236 15.43 2.78 -10.77
C SER A 236 15.49 1.28 -11.12
N THR A 237 15.93 0.46 -10.17
CA THR A 237 16.05 -1.00 -10.31
C THR A 237 15.23 -1.74 -9.25
N PHE A 238 14.30 -1.04 -8.58
CA PHE A 238 13.45 -1.59 -7.50
C PHE A 238 14.25 -2.18 -6.32
N PHE A 239 15.43 -1.62 -6.07
CA PHE A 239 16.37 -2.04 -5.02
C PHE A 239 16.37 -1.08 -3.81
N SER A 240 15.54 -0.04 -3.85
CA SER A 240 15.39 0.87 -2.71
C SER A 240 14.80 0.12 -1.52
N GLY A 241 15.36 0.34 -0.34
CA GLY A 241 14.94 -0.37 0.87
C GLY A 241 15.68 -1.67 1.17
N GLU A 242 16.54 -2.17 0.27
CA GLU A 242 17.41 -3.33 0.52
C GLU A 242 18.58 -2.96 1.46
N ILE A 243 18.23 -2.53 2.67
CA ILE A 243 19.17 -2.02 3.68
C ILE A 243 20.17 -3.04 4.18
N SER A 244 19.91 -4.34 3.98
CA SER A 244 20.86 -5.42 4.24
C SER A 244 22.23 -5.16 3.65
N PHE A 245 22.28 -4.48 2.50
CA PHE A 245 23.48 -4.20 1.73
C PHE A 245 24.18 -2.88 2.12
N VAL A 246 23.60 -2.07 3.01
CA VAL A 246 24.22 -0.82 3.45
C VAL A 246 25.58 -1.12 4.11
N PRO A 247 26.70 -0.53 3.62
CA PRO A 247 28.00 -0.73 4.21
C PRO A 247 28.03 -0.30 5.69
N GLN A 248 28.60 -1.15 6.53
CA GLN A 248 28.80 -0.91 7.95
C GLN A 248 30.22 -1.31 8.31
N TYR A 249 30.91 -0.52 9.14
CA TYR A 249 32.29 -0.79 9.50
C TYR A 249 33.19 -1.03 8.26
N ASP A 250 34.45 -1.45 8.46
CA ASP A 250 35.41 -1.54 7.35
C ASP A 250 35.10 -2.68 6.36
N ASN A 251 34.50 -3.80 6.83
CA ASN A 251 34.34 -5.01 6.01
C ASN A 251 32.96 -5.68 6.16
N LYS A 252 31.94 -5.00 6.70
CA LYS A 252 30.61 -5.55 6.92
C LYS A 252 29.54 -4.74 6.25
N ASN A 253 28.45 -5.40 5.84
CA ASN A 253 27.19 -4.77 5.55
C ASN A 253 26.28 -4.76 6.79
N PHE A 254 25.12 -4.12 6.70
CA PHE A 254 24.19 -3.99 7.83
C PHE A 254 23.72 -5.36 8.34
N LEU A 255 23.37 -6.30 7.44
CA LEU A 255 23.00 -7.66 7.84
C LEU A 255 24.09 -8.37 8.62
N GLN A 256 25.34 -8.28 8.17
CA GLN A 256 26.49 -8.88 8.84
C GLN A 256 26.77 -8.20 10.19
N ALA A 257 26.60 -6.88 10.25
CA ALA A 257 26.78 -6.12 11.48
C ALA A 257 25.72 -6.47 12.55
N LEU A 258 24.46 -6.66 12.15
CA LEU A 258 23.41 -7.14 13.07
C LEU A 258 23.74 -8.50 13.64
N ARG A 259 24.10 -9.47 12.80
CA ARG A 259 24.42 -10.85 13.20
C ARG A 259 25.67 -10.98 14.08
N SER A 260 26.58 -10.02 14.02
CA SER A 260 27.81 -10.04 14.84
C SER A 260 27.54 -9.79 16.33
N GLY A 261 26.34 -9.34 16.70
CA GLY A 261 25.88 -9.26 18.10
C GLY A 261 25.35 -10.57 18.66
N ASP A 262 25.11 -11.58 17.80
CA ASP A 262 24.51 -12.88 18.20
C ASP A 262 25.50 -13.86 18.88
N GLU A 263 26.77 -13.51 19.00
CA GLU A 263 27.78 -14.38 19.64
C GLU A 263 27.65 -14.49 21.18
N VAL A 264 26.74 -13.71 21.80
CA VAL A 264 26.40 -13.83 23.21
C VAL A 264 25.04 -14.52 23.35
N ASN A 265 25.10 -15.84 23.52
CA ASN A 265 23.95 -16.74 23.72
C ASN A 265 23.25 -16.49 25.09
N ASP A 266 22.48 -15.45 25.24
CA ASP A 266 21.54 -15.28 26.36
C ASP A 266 20.19 -14.75 25.91
N ALA A 267 19.18 -15.64 25.95
CA ALA A 267 17.80 -15.33 25.52
C ALA A 267 17.11 -14.20 26.33
N ASN A 268 17.75 -13.74 27.40
CA ASN A 268 17.24 -12.69 28.30
C ASN A 268 18.07 -11.41 28.25
N ASN A 269 19.04 -11.29 27.32
CA ASN A 269 19.91 -10.13 27.28
C ASN A 269 19.44 -9.15 26.19
N PRO A 270 19.13 -7.87 26.52
CA PRO A 270 18.81 -6.81 25.57
C PRO A 270 19.99 -6.46 24.63
N GLU A 271 21.18 -7.03 24.81
CA GLU A 271 22.32 -6.92 23.88
C GLU A 271 22.13 -7.69 22.55
N LYS A 272 20.97 -8.32 22.33
CA LYS A 272 20.61 -8.99 21.08
C LYS A 272 20.64 -8.07 19.85
N TYR A 273 20.51 -6.75 20.08
CA TYR A 273 20.55 -5.76 19.01
C TYR A 273 21.91 -5.06 18.97
N ASN A 274 22.55 -5.05 17.83
CA ASN A 274 23.69 -4.17 17.63
C ASN A 274 23.21 -2.72 17.48
N ILE A 275 23.04 -2.04 18.61
CA ILE A 275 22.53 -0.66 18.68
C ILE A 275 23.40 0.28 17.83
N ASP A 276 24.73 0.09 17.82
CA ASP A 276 25.61 0.93 17.01
C ASP A 276 25.35 0.77 15.52
N ALA A 277 25.18 -0.47 15.02
CA ALA A 277 24.85 -0.71 13.62
C ALA A 277 23.50 -0.10 13.20
N ILE A 278 22.48 -0.22 14.05
CA ILE A 278 21.16 0.38 13.82
C ILE A 278 21.28 1.91 13.82
N THR A 279 22.00 2.48 14.79
CA THR A 279 22.20 3.93 14.89
C THR A 279 22.93 4.50 13.68
N ARG A 280 23.95 3.80 13.15
CA ARG A 280 24.66 4.17 11.92
C ARG A 280 23.74 4.16 10.70
N LEU A 281 22.87 3.14 10.59
CA LEU A 281 21.87 3.09 9.53
C LEU A 281 20.92 4.29 9.61
N ILE A 282 20.39 4.58 10.81
CA ILE A 282 19.52 5.73 11.04
C ILE A 282 20.25 7.04 10.66
N ALA A 283 21.48 7.21 11.12
CA ALA A 283 22.30 8.39 10.78
C ALA A 283 22.49 8.53 9.27
N THR A 284 22.72 7.41 8.57
CA THR A 284 22.82 7.37 7.10
C THR A 284 21.52 7.83 6.45
N CYS A 285 20.38 7.29 6.91
CA CYS A 285 19.07 7.69 6.39
C CYS A 285 18.76 9.17 6.66
N ILE A 286 19.10 9.67 7.86
CA ILE A 286 18.92 11.09 8.18
C ILE A 286 19.77 11.97 7.25
N ALA A 287 21.03 11.62 7.04
CA ALA A 287 21.95 12.40 6.20
C ALA A 287 21.53 12.42 4.70
N ILE A 288 20.80 11.41 4.22
CA ILE A 288 20.42 11.27 2.80
C ILE A 288 18.99 11.73 2.56
N ILE A 289 18.04 11.34 3.43
CA ILE A 289 16.60 11.51 3.22
C ILE A 289 16.02 12.58 4.13
N ASN A 290 16.58 12.75 5.35
CA ASN A 290 16.05 13.60 6.42
C ASN A 290 14.55 13.33 6.68
N PRO A 291 14.16 12.10 7.10
CA PRO A 291 12.77 11.72 7.25
C PRO A 291 12.11 12.38 8.47
N HIS A 292 10.79 12.54 8.45
CA HIS A 292 10.01 13.02 9.59
C HIS A 292 9.90 11.96 10.69
N ALA A 293 9.87 10.69 10.32
CA ALA A 293 9.84 9.59 11.27
C ALA A 293 10.62 8.37 10.78
N PHE A 294 11.13 7.64 11.77
CA PHE A 294 11.75 6.32 11.62
C PHE A 294 10.90 5.33 12.41
N ILE A 295 10.30 4.35 11.74
CA ILE A 295 9.32 3.42 12.31
C ILE A 295 9.95 2.03 12.39
N PHE A 296 9.82 1.39 13.53
CA PHE A 296 10.20 -0.01 13.76
C PHE A 296 8.96 -0.87 13.95
N CYS A 297 9.10 -2.16 13.68
CA CYS A 297 8.07 -3.14 14.02
C CYS A 297 8.01 -3.35 15.54
N ASP A 298 6.81 -3.31 16.11
CA ASP A 298 6.59 -3.40 17.55
C ASP A 298 6.91 -4.79 18.13
N ASP A 299 6.83 -5.84 17.32
CA ASP A 299 7.22 -7.19 17.68
C ASP A 299 8.74 -7.44 17.65
N GLU A 300 9.51 -6.50 17.06
CA GLU A 300 10.98 -6.62 16.93
C GLU A 300 11.75 -5.79 17.95
N VAL A 301 11.27 -4.60 18.30
CA VAL A 301 11.96 -3.68 19.22
C VAL A 301 11.04 -3.20 20.33
N ASN A 302 11.58 -3.14 21.55
CA ASN A 302 10.87 -2.59 22.69
C ASN A 302 11.34 -1.15 22.99
N GLN A 303 10.66 -0.49 23.94
CA GLN A 303 10.98 0.89 24.31
C GLN A 303 12.42 1.08 24.79
N PHE A 304 13.00 0.07 25.47
CA PHE A 304 14.39 0.14 25.92
C PHE A 304 15.36 0.25 24.73
N VAL A 305 15.14 -0.52 23.66
CA VAL A 305 15.97 -0.46 22.43
C VAL A 305 15.83 0.91 21.78
N ILE A 306 14.60 1.44 21.67
CA ILE A 306 14.35 2.80 21.14
C ILE A 306 15.12 3.85 21.97
N ASP A 307 15.05 3.79 23.29
CA ASP A 307 15.74 4.74 24.17
C ASP A 307 17.27 4.67 23.99
N GLN A 308 17.83 3.46 23.81
CA GLN A 308 19.27 3.31 23.53
C GLN A 308 19.66 3.88 22.15
N ILE A 309 18.83 3.67 21.12
CA ILE A 309 19.04 4.24 19.79
C ILE A 309 19.06 5.77 19.88
N VAL A 310 18.03 6.37 20.49
CA VAL A 310 17.91 7.83 20.65
C VAL A 310 19.11 8.41 21.42
N LYS A 311 19.56 7.72 22.47
CA LYS A 311 20.74 8.12 23.26
C LYS A 311 22.05 8.02 22.47
N THR A 312 22.14 7.09 21.53
CA THR A 312 23.36 6.83 20.76
C THR A 312 23.45 7.70 19.49
N CYS A 313 22.31 8.07 18.88
CA CYS A 313 22.23 8.90 17.68
C CYS A 313 23.08 10.18 17.70
N PRO A 314 23.19 10.93 18.84
CA PRO A 314 24.02 12.14 18.89
C PRO A 314 25.51 11.92 18.64
N GLN A 315 26.00 10.69 18.65
CA GLN A 315 27.38 10.37 18.25
C GLN A 315 27.64 10.56 16.77
N TYR A 316 26.60 10.51 15.94
CA TYR A 316 26.69 10.54 14.48
C TYR A 316 25.97 11.72 13.85
N ILE A 317 24.87 12.20 14.46
CA ILE A 317 23.99 13.25 13.90
C ILE A 317 23.68 14.28 14.98
N PRO A 318 23.69 15.59 14.66
CA PRO A 318 23.25 16.64 15.59
C PRO A 318 21.82 16.37 16.08
N VAL A 319 21.57 16.61 17.36
CA VAL A 319 20.32 16.25 18.06
C VAL A 319 19.09 16.86 17.38
N GLU A 320 19.18 18.05 16.85
CA GLU A 320 18.11 18.78 16.17
C GLU A 320 17.64 18.13 14.87
N HIS A 321 18.41 17.18 14.32
CA HIS A 321 18.07 16.45 13.09
C HIS A 321 17.56 15.03 13.34
N ILE A 322 17.51 14.59 14.60
CA ILE A 322 16.99 13.25 14.93
C ILE A 322 15.47 13.27 14.73
N PRO A 323 14.92 12.42 13.82
CA PRO A 323 13.49 12.36 13.55
C PRO A 323 12.73 11.74 14.73
N LYS A 324 11.40 11.74 14.66
CA LYS A 324 10.58 10.93 15.56
C LYS A 324 10.93 9.46 15.34
N ILE A 325 11.36 8.75 16.39
CA ILE A 325 11.59 7.31 16.38
C ILE A 325 10.42 6.65 17.10
N THR A 326 9.74 5.70 16.48
CA THR A 326 8.51 5.08 16.98
C THR A 326 8.40 3.63 16.56
N VAL A 327 7.42 2.93 17.12
CA VAL A 327 7.04 1.56 16.73
C VAL A 327 5.63 1.55 16.14
N SER A 328 5.30 0.55 15.32
CA SER A 328 3.97 0.30 14.79
C SER A 328 3.76 -1.20 14.57
N ASP A 329 2.49 -1.64 14.60
CA ASP A 329 2.12 -3.00 14.20
C ASP A 329 2.29 -3.16 12.69
N TRP A 330 3.37 -3.82 12.28
CA TRP A 330 3.72 -3.94 10.87
C TRP A 330 2.71 -4.78 10.07
N LYS A 331 2.03 -5.74 10.69
CA LYS A 331 1.00 -6.56 10.02
C LYS A 331 -0.25 -5.75 9.73
N GLU A 332 -0.67 -4.92 10.68
CA GLU A 332 -1.78 -3.99 10.48
C GLU A 332 -1.45 -2.94 9.42
N ASP A 333 -0.26 -2.34 9.48
CA ASP A 333 0.19 -1.37 8.48
C ASP A 333 0.31 -2.00 7.10
N TYR A 334 0.89 -3.19 7.00
CA TYR A 334 1.02 -3.93 5.74
C TYR A 334 -0.35 -4.24 5.12
N LEU A 335 -1.29 -4.77 5.92
CA LEU A 335 -2.65 -5.02 5.47
C LEU A 335 -3.35 -3.73 5.04
N TYR A 336 -3.17 -2.64 5.80
CA TYR A 336 -3.76 -1.34 5.46
C TYR A 336 -3.23 -0.83 4.13
N GLY A 337 -1.93 -0.95 3.88
CA GLY A 337 -1.31 -0.60 2.61
C GLY A 337 -1.85 -1.40 1.44
N LEU A 338 -1.96 -2.73 1.58
CA LEU A 338 -2.56 -3.59 0.54
C LEU A 338 -4.03 -3.26 0.29
N LYS A 339 -4.82 -3.02 1.35
CA LYS A 339 -6.21 -2.56 1.18
C LYS A 339 -6.28 -1.24 0.44
N SER A 340 -5.42 -0.28 0.75
CA SER A 340 -5.35 1.01 0.06
C SER A 340 -5.06 0.83 -1.43
N LEU A 341 -4.09 0.01 -1.80
CA LEU A 341 -3.77 -0.32 -3.20
C LEU A 341 -4.96 -0.99 -3.91
N GLY A 342 -5.64 -1.91 -3.25
CA GLY A 342 -6.84 -2.57 -3.78
C GLY A 342 -8.03 -1.61 -3.95
N LEU A 343 -8.23 -0.67 -3.02
CA LEU A 343 -9.24 0.38 -3.12
C LEU A 343 -8.97 1.31 -4.30
N ASP A 344 -7.71 1.71 -4.52
CA ASP A 344 -7.32 2.53 -5.67
C ASP A 344 -7.68 1.83 -7.00
N LEU A 345 -7.46 0.51 -7.11
CA LEU A 345 -7.87 -0.27 -8.29
C LEU A 345 -9.40 -0.31 -8.46
N MET A 346 -10.17 -0.43 -7.37
CA MET A 346 -11.64 -0.42 -7.43
C MET A 346 -12.19 0.92 -7.90
N ILE A 347 -11.62 2.02 -7.42
CA ILE A 347 -12.04 3.38 -7.79
C ILE A 347 -11.79 3.63 -9.28
N ILE A 348 -10.67 3.14 -9.82
CA ILE A 348 -10.27 3.34 -11.22
C ILE A 348 -11.07 2.45 -12.17
N ARG A 349 -11.60 1.30 -11.72
CA ARG A 349 -12.28 0.34 -12.59
C ARG A 349 -13.47 0.98 -13.31
N ALA A 350 -13.50 0.86 -14.64
CA ALA A 350 -14.66 1.24 -15.42
C ALA A 350 -15.89 0.40 -15.03
N SER A 351 -17.07 1.02 -14.98
CA SER A 351 -18.32 0.25 -14.89
C SER A 351 -18.36 -0.75 -16.04
N LYS A 352 -18.85 -1.98 -15.77
CA LYS A 352 -19.07 -2.97 -16.83
C LYS A 352 -19.83 -2.29 -17.97
N GLU A 353 -19.33 -2.43 -19.18
CA GLU A 353 -20.10 -2.02 -20.36
C GLU A 353 -21.42 -2.81 -20.34
N ILE A 354 -22.52 -2.09 -20.27
CA ILE A 354 -23.86 -2.59 -20.51
C ILE A 354 -24.14 -2.44 -21.99
#